data_580eb84ddc833788e5964d47f32a7b45
#
_entry.id   580eb84ddc833788e5964d47f32a7b45
#
_cell.length_a   1.000
_cell.length_b   1.000
_cell.length_c   1.000
_cell.angle_alpha   90.00
_cell.angle_beta   90.00
_cell.angle_gamma   90.00
#
_symmetry.space_group_name_H-M   'P 1'
#
loop_
_entity.id
_entity.type
_entity.pdbx_description
1 polymer ?
#
loop_
_entity_poly.entity_id
_entity_poly.type
_entity_poly.pdbx_seq_one_letter_code
_entity_poly.pdbx_strand_id
1 'polypeptide(L)'
;MGTTSLLMSSTTSKREKQLDHLEREFQKARLELDEKRCLVERKQQLFTRMLEEEYAMAAQKQEVDSSCEWESLHRCIEEYDLEARDAAQVAIKQIDTEEENLWQSYRKERCQLEEEIAQDKVS
;
A
#
# COMPACT_ATOMS: atom_id res chain seq x y z
N MET A 1 28.79 32.66 -27.80
CA MET A 1 28.99 31.59 -26.79
C MET A 1 28.08 31.67 -25.59
N GLY A 2 27.59 32.84 -25.19
CA GLY A 2 26.66 32.97 -24.06
C GLY A 2 25.29 32.36 -24.24
N THR A 3 24.74 32.33 -25.44
CA THR A 3 23.42 31.78 -25.75
C THR A 3 23.35 30.26 -25.61
N THR A 4 24.40 29.54 -26.02
CA THR A 4 24.44 28.07 -25.93
C THR A 4 24.51 27.62 -24.44
N SER A 5 25.32 28.31 -23.65
CA SER A 5 25.44 28.04 -22.21
C SER A 5 24.13 28.29 -21.45
N LEU A 6 23.41 29.35 -21.80
CA LEU A 6 22.10 29.66 -21.21
C LEU A 6 21.04 28.64 -21.58
N LEU A 7 21.03 28.13 -22.82
CA LEU A 7 20.11 27.08 -23.28
C LEU A 7 20.34 25.76 -22.54
N MET A 8 21.59 25.37 -22.35
CA MET A 8 21.97 24.15 -21.60
C MET A 8 21.56 24.27 -20.15
N SER A 9 21.80 25.41 -19.50
CA SER A 9 21.41 25.68 -18.12
C SER A 9 19.90 25.63 -17.94
N SER A 10 19.14 26.19 -18.93
CA SER A 10 17.67 26.14 -18.92
C SER A 10 17.15 24.70 -19.04
N THR A 11 17.75 23.88 -19.92
CA THR A 11 17.37 22.47 -20.11
C THR A 11 17.67 21.65 -18.86
N THR A 12 18.83 21.83 -18.25
CA THR A 12 19.22 21.17 -17.01
C THR A 12 18.26 21.54 -15.87
N SER A 13 17.91 22.81 -15.74
CA SER A 13 16.95 23.28 -14.74
C SER A 13 15.57 22.66 -14.94
N LYS A 14 15.15 22.53 -16.18
CA LYS A 14 13.88 21.88 -16.53
C LYS A 14 13.86 20.40 -16.13
N ARG A 15 14.95 19.67 -16.37
CA ARG A 15 15.11 18.26 -15.99
C ARG A 15 15.18 18.08 -14.49
N GLU A 16 15.85 19.00 -13.78
CA GLU A 16 15.87 18.99 -12.31
C GLU A 16 14.48 19.19 -11.73
N LYS A 17 13.65 20.05 -12.34
CA LYS A 17 12.25 20.22 -11.94
C LYS A 17 11.43 18.95 -12.21
N GLN A 18 11.69 18.27 -13.32
CA GLN A 18 11.06 16.99 -13.62
C GLN A 18 11.43 15.93 -12.58
N LEU A 19 12.69 15.91 -12.14
CA LEU A 19 13.17 15.00 -11.11
C LEU A 19 12.47 15.27 -9.78
N ASP A 20 12.34 16.54 -9.38
CA ASP A 20 11.61 16.93 -8.18
C ASP A 20 10.13 16.53 -8.25
N HIS A 21 9.51 16.72 -9.43
CA HIS A 21 8.13 16.31 -9.66
C HIS A 21 7.97 14.79 -9.54
N LEU A 22 8.88 14.04 -10.14
CA LEU A 22 8.90 12.58 -10.08
C LEU A 22 9.00 12.10 -8.62
N GLU A 23 9.87 12.70 -7.84
CA GLU A 23 10.05 12.36 -6.43
C GLU A 23 8.79 12.64 -5.63
N ARG A 24 8.14 13.79 -5.84
CA ARG A 24 6.89 14.13 -5.15
C ARG A 24 5.76 13.17 -5.50
N GLU A 25 5.62 12.83 -6.78
CA GLU A 25 4.60 11.87 -7.22
C GLU A 25 4.86 10.48 -6.65
N PHE A 26 6.12 10.07 -6.55
CA PHE A 26 6.52 8.81 -5.94
C PHE A 26 6.16 8.78 -4.46
N GLN A 27 6.48 9.83 -3.69
CA GLN A 27 6.16 9.91 -2.27
C GLN A 27 4.65 9.91 -2.03
N LYS A 28 3.90 10.64 -2.86
CA LYS A 28 2.44 10.66 -2.79
C LYS A 28 1.86 9.26 -3.03
N ALA A 29 2.33 8.57 -4.05
CA ALA A 29 1.88 7.21 -4.36
C ALA A 29 2.20 6.23 -3.22
N ARG A 30 3.37 6.35 -2.59
CA ARG A 30 3.73 5.54 -1.43
C ARG A 30 2.80 5.78 -0.24
N LEU A 31 2.48 7.03 0.04
CA LEU A 31 1.53 7.37 1.10
C LEU A 31 0.15 6.77 0.85
N GLU A 32 -0.32 6.82 -0.39
CA GLU A 32 -1.59 6.19 -0.77
C GLU A 32 -1.57 4.68 -0.53
N LEU A 33 -0.46 4.01 -0.83
CA LEU A 33 -0.32 2.57 -0.58
C LEU A 33 -0.29 2.26 0.93
N ASP A 34 0.37 3.08 1.73
CA ASP A 34 0.39 2.93 3.18
C ASP A 34 -1.01 3.14 3.78
N GLU A 35 -1.77 4.09 3.27
CA GLU A 35 -3.17 4.30 3.66
C GLU A 35 -4.03 3.08 3.33
N LYS A 36 -3.83 2.47 2.17
CA LYS A 36 -4.52 1.24 1.79
C LYS A 36 -4.19 0.09 2.74
N ARG A 37 -2.92 -0.07 3.13
CA ARG A 37 -2.50 -1.09 4.11
C ARG A 37 -3.21 -0.87 5.44
N CYS A 38 -3.20 0.34 5.94
CA CYS A 38 -3.87 0.68 7.19
C CYS A 38 -5.36 0.39 7.13
N LEU A 39 -6.01 0.67 6.00
CA LEU A 39 -7.43 0.40 5.81
C LEU A 39 -7.72 -1.11 5.84
N VAL A 40 -6.90 -1.91 5.17
CA VAL A 40 -7.05 -3.38 5.17
C VAL A 40 -6.92 -3.93 6.59
N GLU A 41 -5.89 -3.51 7.33
CA GLU A 41 -5.65 -3.94 8.70
C GLU A 41 -6.80 -3.53 9.62
N ARG A 42 -7.29 -2.30 9.49
CA ARG A 42 -8.39 -1.79 10.29
C ARG A 42 -9.68 -2.58 10.04
N LYS A 43 -9.99 -2.86 8.79
CA LYS A 43 -11.17 -3.65 8.41
C LYS A 43 -11.09 -5.06 8.98
N GLN A 44 -9.93 -5.68 8.91
CA GLN A 44 -9.71 -7.01 9.49
C GLN A 44 -9.94 -6.99 11.00
N GLN A 45 -9.36 -6.02 11.71
CA GLN A 45 -9.51 -5.88 13.15
C GLN A 45 -10.96 -5.66 13.56
N LEU A 46 -11.68 -4.82 12.82
CA LEU A 46 -13.12 -4.57 13.05
C LEU A 46 -13.93 -5.84 12.85
N PHE A 47 -13.63 -6.60 11.83
CA PHE A 47 -14.33 -7.86 11.55
C PHE A 47 -14.08 -8.88 12.67
N THR A 48 -12.84 -9.04 13.12
CA THR A 48 -12.51 -9.91 14.24
C THR A 48 -13.26 -9.50 15.51
N ARG A 49 -13.32 -8.21 15.79
CA ARG A 49 -14.05 -7.68 16.94
C ARG A 49 -15.56 -7.96 16.82
N MET A 50 -16.14 -7.81 15.65
CA MET A 50 -17.55 -8.15 15.42
C MET A 50 -17.85 -9.61 15.71
N LEU A 51 -16.97 -10.52 15.27
CA LEU A 51 -17.12 -11.95 15.52
C LEU A 51 -17.05 -12.26 17.02
N GLU A 52 -16.13 -11.63 17.74
CA GLU A 52 -15.97 -11.78 19.18
C GLU A 52 -17.21 -11.28 19.93
N GLU A 53 -17.77 -10.14 19.50
CA GLU A 53 -19.00 -9.58 20.08
C GLU A 53 -20.21 -10.49 19.84
N GLU A 54 -20.35 -11.04 18.64
CA GLU A 54 -21.43 -11.98 18.32
C GLU A 54 -21.34 -13.24 19.17
N TYR A 55 -20.13 -13.78 19.36
CA TYR A 55 -19.93 -14.94 20.22
C TYR A 55 -20.29 -14.62 21.66
N ALA A 56 -19.86 -13.47 22.17
CA ALA A 56 -20.16 -13.04 23.53
C ALA A 56 -21.66 -12.81 23.74
N MET A 57 -22.35 -12.24 22.74
CA MET A 57 -23.81 -12.04 22.79
C MET A 57 -24.57 -13.37 22.82
N ALA A 58 -24.17 -14.34 22.00
CA ALA A 58 -24.77 -15.68 22.01
C ALA A 58 -24.60 -16.36 23.37
N ALA A 59 -23.42 -16.22 23.97
CA ALA A 59 -23.13 -16.73 25.31
C ALA A 59 -24.01 -16.07 26.37
N GLN A 60 -24.15 -14.75 26.31
CA GLN A 60 -24.91 -13.97 27.27
C GLN A 60 -26.42 -14.25 27.19
N LYS A 61 -26.95 -14.41 25.98
CA LYS A 61 -28.37 -14.67 25.76
C LYS A 61 -28.75 -16.13 25.94
N GLN A 62 -27.79 -17.01 26.15
CA GLN A 62 -28.00 -18.46 26.25
C GLN A 62 -28.76 -19.04 25.04
N GLU A 63 -28.47 -18.52 23.86
CA GLU A 63 -29.08 -18.97 22.60
C GLU A 63 -28.60 -20.38 22.21
N VAL A 64 -27.50 -20.82 22.80
CA VAL A 64 -26.87 -22.13 22.54
C VAL A 64 -26.95 -22.98 23.79
N ASP A 65 -27.77 -24.02 23.78
CA ASP A 65 -28.07 -24.85 24.94
C ASP A 65 -27.22 -26.13 25.06
N SER A 66 -26.55 -26.56 23.97
CA SER A 66 -25.76 -27.77 23.94
C SER A 66 -24.29 -27.49 23.67
N SER A 67 -23.42 -28.38 24.17
CA SER A 67 -21.98 -28.29 23.88
C SER A 67 -21.66 -28.47 22.39
N CYS A 68 -22.45 -29.27 21.68
CA CYS A 68 -22.38 -29.45 20.22
C CYS A 68 -22.63 -28.14 19.46
N GLU A 69 -23.63 -27.39 19.86
CA GLU A 69 -23.97 -26.09 19.28
C GLU A 69 -22.88 -25.06 19.54
N TRP A 70 -22.29 -25.06 20.74
CA TRP A 70 -21.16 -24.21 21.09
C TRP A 70 -19.93 -24.52 20.25
N GLU A 71 -19.61 -25.80 20.05
CA GLU A 71 -18.49 -26.22 19.20
C GLU A 71 -18.71 -25.81 17.75
N SER A 72 -19.95 -25.99 17.25
CA SER A 72 -20.32 -25.60 15.91
C SER A 72 -20.22 -24.09 15.71
N LEU A 73 -20.71 -23.30 16.65
CA LEU A 73 -20.62 -21.85 16.61
C LEU A 73 -19.16 -21.38 16.64
N HIS A 74 -18.38 -21.94 17.54
CA HIS A 74 -16.96 -21.63 17.69
C HIS A 74 -16.20 -21.93 16.37
N ARG A 75 -16.47 -23.08 15.76
CA ARG A 75 -15.88 -23.48 14.49
C ARG A 75 -16.23 -22.51 13.37
N CYS A 76 -17.50 -22.10 13.28
CA CYS A 76 -17.93 -21.14 12.28
C CYS A 76 -17.23 -19.79 12.44
N ILE A 77 -17.08 -19.32 13.66
CA ILE A 77 -16.42 -18.05 13.96
C ILE A 77 -14.93 -18.14 13.59
N GLU A 78 -14.27 -19.25 13.92
CA GLU A 78 -12.87 -19.48 13.53
C GLU A 78 -12.69 -19.50 12.01
N GLU A 79 -13.58 -20.16 11.29
CA GLU A 79 -13.54 -20.24 9.84
C GLU A 79 -13.71 -18.85 9.20
N TYR A 80 -14.66 -18.06 9.66
CA TYR A 80 -14.86 -16.68 9.17
C TYR A 80 -13.66 -15.79 9.48
N ASP A 81 -13.10 -15.91 10.68
CA ASP A 81 -11.92 -15.14 11.05
C ASP A 81 -10.71 -15.51 10.18
N LEU A 82 -10.52 -16.80 9.93
CA LEU A 82 -9.44 -17.29 9.05
C LEU A 82 -9.61 -16.77 7.62
N GLU A 83 -10.82 -16.86 7.07
CA GLU A 83 -11.11 -16.34 5.74
C GLU A 83 -10.82 -14.84 5.63
N ALA A 84 -11.21 -14.06 6.65
CA ALA A 84 -10.96 -12.62 6.67
C ALA A 84 -9.46 -12.30 6.75
N ARG A 85 -8.71 -13.07 7.55
CA ARG A 85 -7.26 -12.92 7.65
C ARG A 85 -6.56 -13.27 6.35
N ASP A 86 -7.00 -14.34 5.69
CA ASP A 86 -6.45 -14.76 4.39
C ASP A 86 -6.73 -13.70 3.32
N ALA A 87 -7.94 -13.15 3.29
CA ALA A 87 -8.29 -12.08 2.37
C ALA A 87 -7.45 -10.83 2.62
N ALA A 88 -7.22 -10.47 3.88
CA ALA A 88 -6.36 -9.35 4.26
C ALA A 88 -4.91 -9.58 3.81
N GLN A 89 -4.38 -10.79 3.97
CA GLN A 89 -3.03 -11.14 3.52
C GLN A 89 -2.89 -11.02 1.99
N VAL A 90 -3.89 -11.49 1.25
CA VAL A 90 -3.89 -11.37 -0.23
C VAL A 90 -3.89 -9.89 -0.62
N ALA A 91 -4.71 -9.07 0.02
CA ALA A 91 -4.76 -7.63 -0.25
C ALA A 91 -3.43 -6.95 0.06
N ILE A 92 -2.80 -7.28 1.18
CA ILE A 92 -1.48 -6.73 1.57
C ILE A 92 -0.41 -7.14 0.56
N LYS A 93 -0.40 -8.39 0.10
CA LYS A 93 0.55 -8.87 -0.92
C LYS A 93 0.39 -8.12 -2.23
N GLN A 94 -0.85 -7.82 -2.63
CA GLN A 94 -1.11 -7.02 -3.83
C GLN A 94 -0.56 -5.60 -3.68
N ILE A 95 -0.73 -4.99 -2.51
CA ILE A 95 -0.19 -3.66 -2.21
C ILE A 95 1.34 -3.70 -2.24
N ASP A 96 1.96 -4.74 -1.67
CA ASP A 96 3.42 -4.92 -1.69
C ASP A 96 3.93 -5.04 -3.13
N THR A 97 3.22 -5.74 -3.99
CA THR A 97 3.56 -5.85 -5.42
C THR A 97 3.45 -4.49 -6.12
N GLU A 98 2.39 -3.75 -5.85
CA GLU A 98 2.22 -2.39 -6.39
C GLU A 98 3.37 -1.48 -5.95
N GLU A 99 3.78 -1.58 -4.69
CA GLU A 99 4.89 -0.80 -4.14
C GLU A 99 6.22 -1.16 -4.81
N GLU A 100 6.48 -2.45 -5.01
CA GLU A 100 7.68 -2.92 -5.72
C GLU A 100 7.71 -2.38 -7.15
N ASN A 101 6.61 -2.45 -7.87
CA ASN A 101 6.48 -1.93 -9.22
C ASN A 101 6.70 -0.41 -9.26
N LEU A 102 6.16 0.30 -8.27
CA LEU A 102 6.33 1.73 -8.12
C LEU A 102 7.82 2.10 -7.92
N TRP A 103 8.53 1.36 -7.07
CA TRP A 103 9.96 1.54 -6.85
C TRP A 103 10.77 1.31 -8.12
N GLN A 104 10.47 0.25 -8.86
CA GLN A 104 11.18 -0.08 -10.09
C GLN A 104 10.98 1.02 -11.15
N SER A 105 9.75 1.47 -11.35
CA SER A 105 9.44 2.57 -12.27
C SER A 105 10.14 3.86 -11.87
N TYR A 106 10.10 4.20 -10.60
CA TYR A 106 10.74 5.40 -10.07
C TYR A 106 12.26 5.39 -10.29
N ARG A 107 12.92 4.28 -9.96
CA ARG A 107 14.37 4.13 -10.16
C ARG A 107 14.76 4.25 -11.61
N LYS A 108 14.00 3.64 -12.50
CA LYS A 108 14.26 3.67 -13.94
C LYS A 108 14.14 5.09 -14.48
N GLU A 109 13.05 5.78 -14.17
CA GLU A 109 12.84 7.15 -14.63
C GLU A 109 13.84 8.12 -14.01
N ARG A 110 14.17 7.94 -12.75
CA ARG A 110 15.16 8.75 -12.04
C ARG A 110 16.55 8.60 -12.66
N CYS A 111 16.98 7.36 -12.92
CA CYS A 111 18.27 7.09 -13.56
C CYS A 111 18.34 7.72 -14.94
N GLN A 112 17.28 7.65 -15.71
CA GLN A 112 17.20 8.25 -17.03
C GLN A 112 17.36 9.77 -16.98
N LEU A 113 16.65 10.43 -16.06
CA LEU A 113 16.75 11.88 -15.88
C LEU A 113 18.13 12.30 -15.38
N GLU A 114 18.72 11.55 -14.46
CA GLU A 114 20.06 11.81 -13.94
C GLU A 114 21.13 11.67 -15.04
N GLU A 115 21.02 10.67 -15.91
CA GLU A 115 21.88 10.49 -17.06
C GLU A 115 21.75 11.67 -18.04
N GLU A 116 20.54 12.10 -18.33
CA GLU A 116 20.27 13.25 -19.21
C GLU A 116 20.86 14.54 -18.63
N ILE A 117 20.72 14.75 -17.32
CA ILE A 117 21.32 15.88 -16.61
C ILE A 117 22.85 15.84 -16.72
N ALA A 118 23.43 14.67 -16.50
CA ALA A 118 24.90 14.46 -16.60
C ALA A 118 25.39 14.74 -18.03
N GLN A 119 24.67 14.29 -19.05
CA GLN A 119 25.00 14.55 -20.46
C GLN A 119 24.92 16.02 -20.80
N ASP A 120 23.90 16.74 -20.29
CA ASP A 120 23.77 18.18 -20.49
C ASP A 120 24.93 18.97 -19.89
N LYS A 121 25.44 18.53 -18.75
CA LYS A 121 26.58 19.18 -18.06
C LYS A 121 27.92 18.92 -18.77
N VAL A 122 28.04 17.79 -19.45
CA VAL A 122 29.28 17.41 -20.18
C VAL A 122 29.35 18.02 -21.57
N SER A 123 28.22 18.19 -22.23
CA SER A 123 28.16 18.80 -23.55
C SER A 123 27.98 20.31 -23.49
#